data_a1e343783b6a638a7c21f4f36a482ad8
#
_entry.id   a1e343783b6a638a7c21f4f36a482ad8
#
_cell.length_a   1.000
_cell.length_b   1.000
_cell.length_c   1.000
_cell.angle_alpha   90.00
_cell.angle_beta   90.00
_cell.angle_gamma   90.00
#
_symmetry.space_group_name_H-M   'P 1'
#
loop_
_entity.id
_entity.type
_entity.pdbx_description
1 polymer ?
#
loop_
_entity_poly.entity_id
_entity_poly.type
_entity_poly.pdbx_seq_one_letter_code
_entity_poly.pdbx_strand_id
1 'polypeptide(L)'
;MASPTLRLDSMQFFGRLASTYHAMFGITVEQLRGLRVLDCPGGPSSFVAEACAAGAHAVAVAPLYAHAAEELHARCEADIAGTIQAMIAHGNAYAELDLAHYADEKRAALRGFLADYPAGRAAGRYVAAGLPALPFADRAFDRTFSAHLLVTYSDPASGGILVGSPFTEEWHVRAVDELLRVTERSLHIYPTTTRTEPAHRHPYLERIVAGLEASGTWSCRYEPSTYQRGNAAQNQLNSSLVIERRA
;
A
#
# COMPACT_ATOMS: atom_id res chain seq x y z
N MET A 1 -28.57 -10.07 0.30
CA MET A 1 -27.67 -10.20 1.47
C MET A 1 -26.30 -9.67 1.04
N ALA A 2 -25.67 -8.78 1.81
CA ALA A 2 -24.31 -8.34 1.51
C ALA A 2 -23.37 -9.56 1.54
N SER A 3 -22.54 -9.72 0.50
CA SER A 3 -21.53 -10.77 0.51
C SER A 3 -20.57 -10.55 1.67
N PRO A 4 -20.13 -11.62 2.37
CA PRO A 4 -19.22 -11.46 3.50
C PRO A 4 -17.90 -10.84 3.02
N THR A 5 -17.47 -9.80 3.69
CA THR A 5 -16.17 -9.17 3.47
C THR A 5 -15.07 -10.14 3.90
N LEU A 6 -14.00 -10.30 3.12
CA LEU A 6 -12.81 -11.05 3.53
C LEU A 6 -12.34 -10.55 4.90
N ARG A 7 -12.02 -11.46 5.81
CA ARG A 7 -11.47 -11.14 7.13
C ARG A 7 -10.15 -11.86 7.32
N LEU A 8 -9.18 -11.17 7.86
CA LEU A 8 -7.86 -11.69 8.16
C LEU A 8 -7.56 -11.48 9.65
N ASP A 9 -6.87 -12.45 10.26
CA ASP A 9 -6.43 -12.37 11.66
C ASP A 9 -5.01 -11.78 11.78
N SER A 10 -4.33 -11.57 10.65
CA SER A 10 -2.99 -10.98 10.61
C SER A 10 -2.76 -10.18 9.33
N MET A 11 -1.82 -9.24 9.39
CA MET A 11 -1.33 -8.54 8.21
C MET A 11 -0.54 -9.47 7.30
N GLN A 12 -0.78 -9.35 5.99
CA GLN A 12 -0.12 -10.18 4.99
C GLN A 12 1.15 -9.48 4.46
N PHE A 13 2.22 -10.24 4.34
CA PHE A 13 3.48 -9.78 3.77
C PHE A 13 3.64 -10.30 2.35
N PHE A 14 2.98 -9.68 1.40
CA PHE A 14 3.21 -9.89 -0.02
C PHE A 14 3.19 -8.56 -0.79
N GLY A 15 4.08 -8.48 -1.78
CA GLY A 15 4.31 -7.27 -2.55
C GLY A 15 3.52 -7.18 -3.85
N ARG A 16 3.92 -6.22 -4.64
CA ARG A 16 3.35 -5.92 -5.96
C ARG A 16 4.45 -5.57 -6.95
N LEU A 17 4.16 -5.82 -8.20
CA LEU A 17 4.98 -5.37 -9.32
C LEU A 17 4.90 -3.85 -9.49
N ALA A 18 5.88 -3.23 -10.14
CA ALA A 18 5.80 -1.81 -10.50
C ALA A 18 4.62 -1.52 -11.45
N SER A 19 4.24 -2.46 -12.32
CA SER A 19 3.03 -2.37 -13.13
C SER A 19 1.74 -2.29 -12.30
N THR A 20 1.71 -2.96 -11.14
CA THR A 20 0.59 -2.86 -10.20
C THR A 20 0.55 -1.47 -9.54
N TYR A 21 1.71 -0.86 -9.23
CA TYR A 21 1.78 0.53 -8.76
C TYR A 21 1.26 1.50 -9.84
N HIS A 22 1.64 1.27 -11.11
CA HIS A 22 1.08 2.06 -12.21
C HIS A 22 -0.45 1.96 -12.27
N ALA A 23 -1.00 0.76 -12.16
CA ALA A 23 -2.46 0.57 -12.15
C ALA A 23 -3.15 1.26 -10.96
N MET A 24 -2.51 1.28 -9.77
CA MET A 24 -3.04 1.92 -8.57
C MET A 24 -2.96 3.45 -8.61
N PHE A 25 -1.84 4.01 -9.09
CA PHE A 25 -1.50 5.42 -8.93
C PHE A 25 -1.39 6.21 -10.24
N GLY A 26 -1.47 5.55 -11.39
CA GLY A 26 -1.29 6.20 -12.71
C GLY A 26 0.14 6.68 -13.00
N ILE A 27 1.14 6.23 -12.22
CA ILE A 27 2.53 6.69 -12.31
C ILE A 27 3.44 5.53 -12.72
N THR A 28 4.25 5.71 -13.77
CA THR A 28 5.27 4.74 -14.16
C THR A 28 6.60 5.00 -13.46
N VAL A 29 7.48 3.99 -13.39
CA VAL A 29 8.81 4.14 -12.76
C VAL A 29 9.70 5.14 -13.51
N GLU A 30 9.54 5.30 -14.83
CA GLU A 30 10.26 6.28 -15.64
C GLU A 30 9.94 7.72 -15.25
N GLN A 31 8.69 7.98 -14.83
CA GLN A 31 8.25 9.29 -14.34
C GLN A 31 8.84 9.65 -12.96
N LEU A 32 9.46 8.69 -12.29
CA LEU A 32 10.13 8.88 -11.00
C LEU A 32 11.63 9.17 -11.13
N ARG A 33 12.18 9.14 -12.35
CA ARG A 33 13.61 9.39 -12.59
C ARG A 33 14.09 10.68 -11.93
N GLY A 34 15.19 10.58 -11.18
CA GLY A 34 15.81 11.70 -10.46
C GLY A 34 15.05 12.14 -9.20
N LEU A 35 13.90 11.55 -8.88
CA LEU A 35 13.13 11.86 -7.68
C LEU A 35 13.56 10.99 -6.49
N ARG A 36 13.45 11.56 -5.29
CA ARG A 36 13.52 10.84 -4.02
C ARG A 36 12.13 10.27 -3.74
N VAL A 37 12.02 8.95 -3.62
CA VAL A 37 10.74 8.24 -3.52
C VAL A 37 10.70 7.40 -2.27
N LEU A 38 9.59 7.46 -1.51
CA LEU A 38 9.31 6.58 -0.39
C LEU A 38 8.15 5.65 -0.73
N ASP A 39 8.33 4.35 -0.46
CA ASP A 39 7.27 3.33 -0.46
C ASP A 39 7.02 2.85 0.98
N CYS A 40 5.91 3.21 1.57
CA CYS A 40 5.61 2.93 2.98
C CYS A 40 4.13 2.52 3.20
N PRO A 41 3.88 1.22 3.52
CA PRO A 41 4.83 0.12 3.63
C PRO A 41 5.16 -0.47 2.26
N GLY A 42 6.44 -0.83 2.07
CA GLY A 42 6.90 -1.40 0.80
C GLY A 42 6.54 -2.88 0.63
N GLY A 43 6.63 -3.68 1.69
CA GLY A 43 6.48 -5.14 1.58
C GLY A 43 7.49 -5.78 0.62
N PRO A 44 7.34 -7.04 0.22
CA PRO A 44 8.22 -7.70 -0.74
C PRO A 44 7.84 -7.34 -2.19
N SER A 45 7.88 -6.03 -2.51
CA SER A 45 7.53 -5.44 -3.81
C SER A 45 8.75 -5.25 -4.70
N SER A 46 8.62 -5.48 -6.01
CA SER A 46 9.68 -5.15 -6.98
C SER A 46 9.77 -3.64 -7.30
N PHE A 47 8.80 -2.84 -6.84
CA PHE A 47 8.65 -1.43 -7.20
C PHE A 47 9.91 -0.59 -6.93
N VAL A 48 10.50 -0.70 -5.72
CA VAL A 48 11.69 0.10 -5.36
C VAL A 48 12.90 -0.30 -6.20
N ALA A 49 13.12 -1.60 -6.44
CA ALA A 49 14.18 -2.10 -7.30
C ALA A 49 14.04 -1.56 -8.74
N GLU A 50 12.84 -1.67 -9.31
CA GLU A 50 12.53 -1.19 -10.66
C GLU A 50 12.61 0.35 -10.77
N ALA A 51 12.12 1.09 -9.77
CA ALA A 51 12.24 2.55 -9.73
C ALA A 51 13.71 3.01 -9.67
N CYS A 52 14.53 2.34 -8.86
CA CYS A 52 15.98 2.61 -8.81
C CYS A 52 16.67 2.29 -10.15
N ALA A 53 16.31 1.17 -10.79
CA ALA A 53 16.83 0.82 -12.12
C ALA A 53 16.43 1.86 -13.18
N ALA A 54 15.23 2.48 -13.05
CA ALA A 54 14.78 3.57 -13.91
C ALA A 54 15.43 4.94 -13.58
N GLY A 55 16.26 5.00 -12.51
CA GLY A 55 17.01 6.20 -12.13
C GLY A 55 16.37 7.05 -11.04
N ALA A 56 15.42 6.52 -10.27
CA ALA A 56 14.94 7.14 -9.05
C ALA A 56 15.86 6.87 -7.85
N HIS A 57 15.73 7.67 -6.79
CA HIS A 57 16.31 7.41 -5.47
C HIS A 57 15.21 6.87 -4.55
N ALA A 58 14.87 5.60 -4.72
CA ALA A 58 13.73 5.01 -4.04
C ALA A 58 14.13 4.22 -2.79
N VAL A 59 13.33 4.37 -1.72
CA VAL A 59 13.47 3.67 -0.43
C VAL A 59 12.13 3.02 -0.08
N ALA A 60 12.18 1.79 0.42
CA ALA A 60 11.03 1.10 1.00
C ALA A 60 11.17 0.97 2.51
N VAL A 61 10.04 1.07 3.22
CA VAL A 61 9.97 0.88 4.67
C VAL A 61 8.99 -0.25 5.01
N ALA A 62 9.44 -1.19 5.82
CA ALA A 62 8.58 -2.17 6.50
C ALA A 62 9.29 -2.71 7.75
N PRO A 63 8.57 -2.98 8.87
CA PRO A 63 9.19 -3.55 10.08
C PRO A 63 9.90 -4.88 9.81
N LEU A 64 9.37 -5.69 8.90
CA LEU A 64 9.92 -7.00 8.54
C LEU A 64 11.28 -6.94 7.82
N TYR A 65 11.73 -5.79 7.34
CA TYR A 65 13.07 -5.66 6.76
C TYR A 65 14.22 -5.81 7.78
N ALA A 66 13.90 -6.06 9.05
CA ALA A 66 14.88 -6.54 10.03
C ALA A 66 15.35 -7.97 9.76
N HIS A 67 14.55 -8.77 9.05
CA HIS A 67 14.79 -10.21 8.83
C HIS A 67 15.66 -10.49 7.60
N ALA A 68 16.20 -11.72 7.56
CA ALA A 68 16.96 -12.22 6.41
C ALA A 68 16.04 -12.52 5.20
N ALA A 69 16.63 -12.57 4.01
CA ALA A 69 15.90 -12.80 2.77
C ALA A 69 15.12 -14.14 2.77
N GLU A 70 15.71 -15.17 3.35
CA GLU A 70 15.13 -16.52 3.45
C GLU A 70 13.87 -16.54 4.34
N GLU A 71 13.91 -15.80 5.45
CA GLU A 71 12.77 -15.66 6.37
C GLU A 71 11.62 -14.88 5.70
N LEU A 72 11.95 -13.79 4.98
CA LEU A 72 11.00 -13.00 4.23
C LEU A 72 10.37 -13.80 3.09
N HIS A 73 11.15 -14.63 2.40
CA HIS A 73 10.65 -15.54 1.37
C HIS A 73 9.63 -16.53 1.97
N ALA A 74 10.01 -17.24 3.03
CA ALA A 74 9.14 -18.23 3.67
C ALA A 74 7.83 -17.59 4.18
N ARG A 75 7.92 -16.40 4.81
CA ARG A 75 6.77 -15.65 5.28
C ARG A 75 5.84 -15.23 4.13
N CYS A 76 6.39 -14.71 3.04
CA CYS A 76 5.61 -14.27 1.89
C CYS A 76 4.85 -15.44 1.22
N GLU A 77 5.51 -16.58 1.01
CA GLU A 77 4.85 -17.79 0.43
C GLU A 77 3.71 -18.29 1.33
N ALA A 78 3.92 -18.31 2.65
CA ALA A 78 2.88 -18.69 3.60
C ALA A 78 1.67 -17.73 3.55
N ASP A 79 1.92 -16.42 3.49
CA ASP A 79 0.88 -15.40 3.43
C ASP A 79 0.12 -15.43 2.10
N ILE A 80 0.79 -15.70 0.97
CA ILE A 80 0.14 -15.92 -0.33
C ILE A 80 -0.78 -17.13 -0.27
N ALA A 81 -0.29 -18.26 0.22
CA ALA A 81 -1.09 -19.49 0.31
C ALA A 81 -2.32 -19.30 1.22
N GLY A 82 -2.15 -18.69 2.40
CA GLY A 82 -3.22 -18.41 3.34
C GLY A 82 -4.28 -17.46 2.74
N THR A 83 -3.85 -16.43 2.02
CA THR A 83 -4.77 -15.48 1.36
C THR A 83 -5.59 -16.15 0.27
N ILE A 84 -4.96 -17.00 -0.58
CA ILE A 84 -5.67 -17.77 -1.60
C ILE A 84 -6.73 -18.70 -0.96
N GLN A 85 -6.39 -19.40 0.12
CA GLN A 85 -7.35 -20.24 0.84
C GLN A 85 -8.52 -19.43 1.41
N ALA A 86 -8.24 -18.27 1.98
CA ALA A 86 -9.28 -17.37 2.48
C ALA A 86 -10.18 -16.85 1.35
N MET A 87 -9.64 -16.52 0.18
CA MET A 87 -10.42 -16.09 -0.98
C MET A 87 -11.31 -17.21 -1.51
N ILE A 88 -10.80 -18.44 -1.60
CA ILE A 88 -11.57 -19.63 -2.00
C ILE A 88 -12.74 -19.85 -1.02
N ALA A 89 -12.50 -19.77 0.28
CA ALA A 89 -13.51 -19.96 1.31
C ALA A 89 -14.63 -18.89 1.25
N HIS A 90 -14.33 -17.68 0.77
CA HIS A 90 -15.30 -16.58 0.60
C HIS A 90 -16.04 -16.60 -0.75
N GLY A 91 -15.74 -17.54 -1.63
CA GLY A 91 -16.51 -17.91 -2.83
C GLY A 91 -16.81 -16.71 -3.75
N ASN A 92 -18.08 -16.31 -3.80
CA ASN A 92 -18.61 -15.39 -4.82
C ASN A 92 -17.94 -14.01 -4.90
N ALA A 93 -17.38 -13.49 -3.80
CA ALA A 93 -16.71 -12.18 -3.82
C ALA A 93 -15.44 -12.16 -4.70
N TYR A 94 -14.85 -13.32 -4.96
CA TYR A 94 -13.62 -13.49 -5.72
C TYR A 94 -13.77 -14.42 -6.93
N ALA A 95 -15.01 -14.81 -7.28
CA ALA A 95 -15.29 -15.77 -8.35
C ALA A 95 -14.80 -15.29 -9.73
N GLU A 96 -14.71 -13.98 -9.95
CA GLU A 96 -14.23 -13.37 -11.19
C GLU A 96 -12.70 -13.18 -11.21
N LEU A 97 -12.01 -13.48 -10.09
CA LEU A 97 -10.56 -13.30 -9.98
C LEU A 97 -9.85 -14.59 -10.37
N ASP A 98 -8.91 -14.51 -11.30
CA ASP A 98 -7.98 -15.60 -11.57
C ASP A 98 -6.97 -15.70 -10.40
N LEU A 99 -7.26 -16.60 -9.46
CA LEU A 99 -6.46 -16.77 -8.24
C LEU A 99 -5.07 -17.34 -8.54
N ALA A 100 -4.91 -18.12 -9.63
CA ALA A 100 -3.60 -18.61 -10.04
C ALA A 100 -2.75 -17.45 -10.56
N HIS A 101 -3.28 -16.64 -11.46
CA HIS A 101 -2.62 -15.43 -11.93
C HIS A 101 -2.30 -14.46 -10.79
N TYR A 102 -3.23 -14.25 -9.86
CA TYR A 102 -3.00 -13.44 -8.66
C TYR A 102 -1.80 -13.94 -7.84
N ALA A 103 -1.72 -15.25 -7.60
CA ALA A 103 -0.60 -15.84 -6.86
C ALA A 103 0.74 -15.68 -7.62
N ASP A 104 0.72 -15.88 -8.94
CA ASP A 104 1.90 -15.75 -9.78
C ASP A 104 2.44 -14.32 -9.84
N GLU A 105 1.57 -13.31 -9.87
CA GLU A 105 1.97 -11.90 -9.74
C GLU A 105 2.65 -11.62 -8.39
N LYS A 106 2.10 -12.16 -7.28
CA LYS A 106 2.72 -11.99 -5.95
C LYS A 106 4.10 -12.64 -5.88
N ARG A 107 4.26 -13.84 -6.44
CA ARG A 107 5.55 -14.52 -6.54
C ARG A 107 6.53 -13.82 -7.47
N ALA A 108 6.05 -13.24 -8.57
CA ALA A 108 6.90 -12.43 -9.45
C ALA A 108 7.43 -11.18 -8.73
N ALA A 109 6.59 -10.48 -7.97
CA ALA A 109 7.01 -9.35 -7.14
C ALA A 109 8.04 -9.77 -6.08
N LEU A 110 7.79 -10.90 -5.39
CA LEU A 110 8.72 -11.47 -4.41
C LEU A 110 10.08 -11.79 -5.03
N ARG A 111 10.11 -12.43 -6.22
CA ARG A 111 11.39 -12.72 -6.92
C ARG A 111 12.15 -11.43 -7.24
N GLY A 112 11.48 -10.40 -7.76
CA GLY A 112 12.10 -9.10 -8.04
C GLY A 112 12.64 -8.43 -6.78
N PHE A 113 11.88 -8.47 -5.69
CA PHE A 113 12.30 -7.98 -4.38
C PHE A 113 13.54 -8.72 -3.86
N LEU A 114 13.51 -10.05 -3.80
CA LEU A 114 14.60 -10.86 -3.25
C LEU A 114 15.90 -10.76 -4.06
N ALA A 115 15.81 -10.54 -5.37
CA ALA A 115 16.97 -10.30 -6.22
C ALA A 115 17.73 -9.02 -5.85
N ASP A 116 17.00 -7.98 -5.38
CA ASP A 116 17.61 -6.69 -4.98
C ASP A 116 17.84 -6.58 -3.46
N TYR A 117 17.06 -7.29 -2.63
CA TYR A 117 16.98 -7.04 -1.20
C TYR A 117 18.32 -7.07 -0.46
N PRO A 118 19.22 -8.09 -0.63
CA PRO A 118 20.48 -8.11 0.11
C PRO A 118 21.37 -6.88 -0.18
N ALA A 119 21.57 -6.57 -1.46
CA ALA A 119 22.36 -5.44 -1.88
C ALA A 119 21.65 -4.10 -1.57
N GLY A 120 20.33 -4.05 -1.78
CA GLY A 120 19.50 -2.91 -1.49
C GLY A 120 19.45 -2.55 -0.01
N ARG A 121 19.35 -3.56 0.87
CA ARG A 121 19.41 -3.36 2.32
C ARG A 121 20.77 -2.81 2.75
N ALA A 122 21.86 -3.36 2.23
CA ALA A 122 23.20 -2.84 2.51
C ALA A 122 23.40 -1.39 2.01
N ALA A 123 22.73 -1.01 0.93
CA ALA A 123 22.73 0.34 0.37
C ALA A 123 21.69 1.29 1.04
N GLY A 124 20.91 0.83 2.05
CA GLY A 124 19.91 1.65 2.74
C GLY A 124 18.58 1.81 2.00
N ARG A 125 18.32 1.02 0.94
CA ARG A 125 17.05 1.07 0.20
C ARG A 125 15.87 0.40 0.93
N TYR A 126 16.15 -0.54 1.82
CA TYR A 126 15.13 -1.26 2.60
C TYR A 126 15.36 -1.01 4.09
N VAL A 127 14.50 -0.20 4.69
CA VAL A 127 14.63 0.29 6.06
C VAL A 127 13.65 -0.41 6.98
N ALA A 128 14.16 -1.03 8.05
CA ALA A 128 13.36 -1.69 9.07
C ALA A 128 12.75 -0.65 10.02
N ALA A 129 11.59 -0.12 9.64
CA ALA A 129 10.83 0.86 10.43
C ALA A 129 9.34 0.75 10.09
N GLY A 130 8.49 1.51 10.77
CA GLY A 130 7.04 1.50 10.50
C GLY A 130 6.33 2.73 11.05
N LEU A 131 5.16 3.00 10.48
CA LEU A 131 4.26 4.05 10.93
C LEU A 131 3.79 3.80 12.38
N PRO A 132 3.56 4.85 13.15
CA PRO A 132 3.56 6.27 12.76
C PRO A 132 4.86 7.03 13.07
N ALA A 133 6.03 6.38 13.02
CA ALA A 133 7.32 7.03 13.26
C ALA A 133 8.38 6.50 12.29
N LEU A 134 8.91 7.37 11.44
CA LEU A 134 9.88 7.03 10.40
C LEU A 134 11.24 7.70 10.67
N PRO A 135 12.36 6.98 10.42
CA PRO A 135 13.69 7.48 10.74
C PRO A 135 14.25 8.42 9.64
N PHE A 136 13.43 9.33 9.15
CA PHE A 136 13.80 10.27 8.10
C PHE A 136 13.58 11.71 8.54
N ALA A 137 14.38 12.61 7.98
CA ALA A 137 14.19 14.05 8.15
C ALA A 137 12.89 14.52 7.48
N ASP A 138 12.41 15.69 7.90
CA ASP A 138 11.30 16.36 7.23
C ASP A 138 11.61 16.56 5.75
N ARG A 139 10.60 16.33 4.90
CA ARG A 139 10.71 16.54 3.44
C ARG A 139 11.86 15.77 2.77
N ALA A 140 12.21 14.60 3.31
CA ALA A 140 13.26 13.76 2.77
C ALA A 140 12.94 13.21 1.37
N PHE A 141 11.65 13.11 1.00
CA PHE A 141 11.19 12.49 -0.24
C PHE A 141 10.33 13.44 -1.06
N ASP A 142 10.54 13.45 -2.37
CA ASP A 142 9.71 14.24 -3.29
C ASP A 142 8.31 13.66 -3.42
N ARG A 143 8.21 12.32 -3.47
CA ARG A 143 6.94 11.59 -3.51
C ARG A 143 6.94 10.41 -2.56
N THR A 144 5.80 10.21 -1.90
CA THR A 144 5.55 9.06 -1.02
C THR A 144 4.35 8.27 -1.51
N PHE A 145 4.49 6.95 -1.52
CA PHE A 145 3.41 6.02 -1.85
C PHE A 145 3.05 5.20 -0.62
N SER A 146 1.76 5.07 -0.33
CA SER A 146 1.24 4.20 0.73
C SER A 146 0.15 3.30 0.16
N ALA A 147 0.52 2.03 -0.07
CA ALA A 147 -0.36 1.04 -0.66
C ALA A 147 -0.94 0.10 0.41
N HIS A 148 -2.27 0.04 0.45
CA HIS A 148 -3.11 -0.89 1.22
C HIS A 148 -3.10 -0.76 2.74
N LEU A 149 -2.03 -0.39 3.42
CA LEU A 149 -1.96 -0.42 4.88
C LEU A 149 -3.12 0.34 5.53
N LEU A 150 -3.25 1.62 5.18
CA LEU A 150 -4.15 2.54 5.87
C LEU A 150 -5.62 2.12 5.82
N VAL A 151 -6.09 1.65 4.68
CA VAL A 151 -7.51 1.34 4.50
C VAL A 151 -7.78 -0.16 4.63
N THR A 152 -6.99 -0.99 3.95
CA THR A 152 -7.27 -2.42 3.89
C THR A 152 -7.16 -3.08 5.25
N TYR A 153 -6.20 -2.68 6.08
CA TYR A 153 -5.97 -3.29 7.39
C TYR A 153 -6.62 -2.55 8.56
N SER A 154 -7.52 -1.61 8.31
CA SER A 154 -8.41 -1.10 9.36
C SER A 154 -9.38 -2.20 9.84
N ASP A 155 -10.03 -1.97 10.97
CA ASP A 155 -11.00 -2.92 11.53
C ASP A 155 -12.21 -3.11 10.58
N PRO A 156 -12.79 -4.32 10.47
CA PRO A 156 -13.98 -4.57 9.69
C PRO A 156 -15.17 -3.65 10.00
N ALA A 157 -15.31 -3.18 11.25
CA ALA A 157 -16.35 -2.20 11.60
C ALA A 157 -16.12 -0.83 10.93
N SER A 158 -14.89 -0.52 10.54
CA SER A 158 -14.51 0.69 9.80
C SER A 158 -14.39 0.45 8.30
N GLY A 159 -14.67 -0.77 7.83
CA GLY A 159 -14.64 -1.14 6.42
C GLY A 159 -13.34 -1.75 5.91
N GLY A 160 -12.41 -2.09 6.81
CA GLY A 160 -11.21 -2.88 6.50
C GLY A 160 -11.45 -4.39 6.59
N ILE A 161 -10.36 -5.16 6.69
CA ILE A 161 -10.39 -6.63 6.73
C ILE A 161 -9.63 -7.25 7.91
N LEU A 162 -8.89 -6.47 8.71
CA LEU A 162 -8.08 -6.99 9.83
C LEU A 162 -8.91 -7.03 11.11
N VAL A 163 -9.23 -8.24 11.57
CA VAL A 163 -9.98 -8.44 12.82
C VAL A 163 -9.13 -7.99 14.02
N GLY A 164 -9.72 -7.17 14.89
CA GLY A 164 -8.99 -6.63 16.05
C GLY A 164 -7.83 -5.70 15.68
N SER A 165 -7.95 -5.01 14.54
CA SER A 165 -6.94 -4.09 14.04
C SER A 165 -6.53 -3.07 15.10
N PRO A 166 -5.21 -2.87 15.34
CA PRO A 166 -4.72 -1.82 16.21
C PRO A 166 -4.75 -0.42 15.55
N PHE A 167 -5.11 -0.36 14.25
CA PHE A 167 -5.09 0.85 13.45
C PHE A 167 -6.38 1.64 13.63
N THR A 168 -6.49 2.35 14.77
CA THR A 168 -7.59 3.25 15.11
C THR A 168 -7.59 4.50 14.20
N GLU A 169 -8.64 5.30 14.26
CA GLU A 169 -8.68 6.59 13.57
C GLU A 169 -7.51 7.50 13.99
N GLU A 170 -7.24 7.59 15.28
CA GLU A 170 -6.11 8.38 15.80
C GLU A 170 -4.76 7.89 15.27
N TRP A 171 -4.59 6.56 15.14
CA TRP A 171 -3.41 6.00 14.52
C TRP A 171 -3.30 6.42 13.04
N HIS A 172 -4.42 6.42 12.30
CA HIS A 172 -4.43 6.86 10.90
C HIS A 172 -4.05 8.34 10.74
N VAL A 173 -4.56 9.21 11.61
CA VAL A 173 -4.17 10.62 11.63
C VAL A 173 -2.66 10.75 11.81
N ARG A 174 -2.11 10.14 12.87
CA ARG A 174 -0.66 10.19 13.14
C ARG A 174 0.17 9.56 12.00
N ALA A 175 -0.31 8.49 11.38
CA ALA A 175 0.37 7.84 10.26
C ALA A 175 0.41 8.74 9.02
N VAL A 176 -0.71 9.41 8.69
CA VAL A 176 -0.74 10.34 7.56
C VAL A 176 0.09 11.58 7.85
N ASP A 177 0.03 12.13 9.06
CA ASP A 177 0.87 13.27 9.47
C ASP A 177 2.36 12.95 9.32
N GLU A 178 2.77 11.75 9.72
CA GLU A 178 4.15 11.29 9.58
C GLU A 178 4.57 11.13 8.10
N LEU A 179 3.70 10.53 7.28
CA LEU A 179 3.93 10.44 5.83
C LEU A 179 4.05 11.83 5.20
N LEU A 180 3.21 12.78 5.59
CA LEU A 180 3.25 14.17 5.11
C LEU A 180 4.49 14.92 5.63
N ARG A 181 4.94 14.65 6.86
CA ARG A 181 6.17 15.24 7.42
C ARG A 181 7.39 14.90 6.56
N VAL A 182 7.52 13.65 6.14
CA VAL A 182 8.67 13.19 5.34
C VAL A 182 8.53 13.51 3.85
N THR A 183 7.38 13.99 3.40
CA THR A 183 7.06 14.26 1.98
C THR A 183 7.20 15.74 1.64
N GLU A 184 7.97 16.05 0.59
CA GLU A 184 8.15 17.40 0.06
C GLU A 184 6.99 17.82 -0.85
N ARG A 185 6.58 16.97 -1.82
CA ARG A 185 5.65 17.37 -2.89
C ARG A 185 4.30 16.67 -2.79
N SER A 186 4.25 15.34 -2.90
CA SER A 186 2.99 14.60 -2.93
C SER A 186 3.03 13.25 -2.21
N LEU A 187 1.97 12.99 -1.44
CA LEU A 187 1.65 11.69 -0.86
C LEU A 187 0.52 11.05 -1.64
N HIS A 188 0.71 9.79 -2.04
CA HIS A 188 -0.25 8.99 -2.78
C HIS A 188 -0.71 7.80 -1.93
N ILE A 189 -2.01 7.69 -1.68
CA ILE A 189 -2.61 6.63 -0.84
C ILE A 189 -3.55 5.76 -1.68
N TYR A 190 -3.42 4.45 -1.61
CA TYR A 190 -4.31 3.48 -2.24
C TYR A 190 -4.56 2.27 -1.33
N PRO A 191 -5.78 1.71 -1.26
CA PRO A 191 -7.04 2.21 -1.79
C PRO A 191 -7.63 3.32 -0.94
N THR A 192 -8.71 3.93 -1.43
CA THR A 192 -9.44 4.98 -0.70
C THR A 192 -10.82 4.53 -0.23
N THR A 193 -11.21 3.31 -0.59
CA THR A 193 -12.55 2.78 -0.33
C THR A 193 -12.52 1.56 0.58
N THR A 194 -13.59 1.38 1.33
CA THR A 194 -13.84 0.22 2.18
C THR A 194 -13.82 -1.09 1.39
N ARG A 195 -13.70 -2.20 2.09
CA ARG A 195 -13.84 -3.57 1.54
C ARG A 195 -15.26 -4.13 1.69
N THR A 196 -16.24 -3.25 1.88
CA THR A 196 -17.68 -3.58 1.95
C THR A 196 -18.30 -3.65 0.55
N GLU A 197 -19.52 -4.20 0.46
CA GLU A 197 -20.34 -4.21 -0.75
C GLU A 197 -21.69 -3.54 -0.43
N PRO A 198 -21.99 -2.38 -1.05
CA PRO A 198 -21.13 -1.62 -1.95
C PRO A 198 -19.92 -0.99 -1.23
N ALA A 199 -18.87 -0.67 -2.00
CA ALA A 199 -17.73 0.05 -1.47
C ALA A 199 -18.10 1.54 -1.22
N HIS A 200 -17.56 2.10 -0.13
CA HIS A 200 -17.71 3.50 0.24
C HIS A 200 -16.33 4.14 0.44
N ARG A 201 -16.24 5.47 0.42
CA ARG A 201 -15.03 6.14 0.90
C ARG A 201 -14.75 5.73 2.33
N HIS A 202 -13.47 5.49 2.64
CA HIS A 202 -13.11 5.07 4.00
C HIS A 202 -13.29 6.22 4.98
N PRO A 203 -14.07 6.05 6.08
CA PRO A 203 -14.49 7.17 6.93
C PRO A 203 -13.31 7.92 7.57
N TYR A 204 -12.21 7.23 7.90
CA TYR A 204 -11.03 7.90 8.46
C TYR A 204 -10.33 8.79 7.43
N LEU A 205 -10.23 8.32 6.15
CA LEU A 205 -9.64 9.16 5.09
C LEU A 205 -10.50 10.38 4.78
N GLU A 206 -11.83 10.27 4.78
CA GLU A 206 -12.70 11.43 4.57
C GLU A 206 -12.47 12.51 5.62
N ARG A 207 -12.36 12.14 6.91
CA ARG A 207 -12.08 13.09 7.99
C ARG A 207 -10.69 13.70 7.90
N ILE A 208 -9.67 12.88 7.56
CA ILE A 208 -8.29 13.35 7.34
C ILE A 208 -8.25 14.36 6.19
N VAL A 209 -8.88 14.06 5.06
CA VAL A 209 -8.96 14.97 3.90
C VAL A 209 -9.61 16.28 4.27
N ALA A 210 -10.76 16.25 4.97
CA ALA A 210 -11.44 17.46 5.42
C ALA A 210 -10.54 18.32 6.33
N GLY A 211 -9.80 17.71 7.24
CA GLY A 211 -8.85 18.42 8.11
C GLY A 211 -7.67 19.03 7.35
N LEU A 212 -7.11 18.29 6.39
CA LEU A 212 -6.00 18.78 5.56
C LEU A 212 -6.42 19.95 4.67
N GLU A 213 -7.58 19.88 4.04
CA GLU A 213 -8.12 20.98 3.22
C GLU A 213 -8.42 22.23 4.04
N ALA A 214 -9.01 22.05 5.25
CA ALA A 214 -9.26 23.14 6.17
C ALA A 214 -7.99 23.83 6.67
N SER A 215 -6.85 23.12 6.74
CA SER A 215 -5.55 23.69 7.13
C SER A 215 -5.01 24.70 6.10
N GLY A 216 -5.47 24.64 4.86
CA GLY A 216 -4.98 25.47 3.75
C GLY A 216 -3.58 25.10 3.23
N THR A 217 -2.88 24.16 3.89
CA THR A 217 -1.51 23.75 3.53
C THR A 217 -1.48 22.72 2.42
N TRP A 218 -2.52 21.90 2.33
CA TRP A 218 -2.59 20.76 1.42
C TRP A 218 -3.79 20.88 0.48
N SER A 219 -3.65 20.32 -0.70
CA SER A 219 -4.75 20.06 -1.63
C SER A 219 -4.94 18.56 -1.81
N CYS A 220 -6.17 18.11 -1.78
CA CYS A 220 -6.53 16.69 -1.88
C CYS A 220 -7.36 16.45 -3.14
N ARG A 221 -7.04 15.38 -3.89
CA ARG A 221 -7.86 14.93 -5.02
C ARG A 221 -7.87 13.42 -5.13
N TYR A 222 -8.96 12.89 -5.65
CA TYR A 222 -9.09 11.47 -5.95
C TYR A 222 -8.85 11.24 -7.43
N GLU A 223 -7.93 10.32 -7.75
CA GLU A 223 -7.60 9.93 -9.13
C GLU A 223 -8.09 8.51 -9.40
N PRO A 224 -8.81 8.25 -10.52
CA PRO A 224 -9.28 6.91 -10.86
C PRO A 224 -8.13 5.91 -10.92
N SER A 225 -8.37 4.70 -10.41
CA SER A 225 -7.42 3.59 -10.46
C SER A 225 -7.94 2.51 -11.40
N THR A 226 -7.06 1.93 -12.19
CA THR A 226 -7.36 0.79 -13.07
C THR A 226 -7.09 -0.57 -12.40
N TYR A 227 -6.53 -0.57 -11.19
CA TYR A 227 -6.26 -1.78 -10.45
C TYR A 227 -7.53 -2.47 -9.97
N GLN A 228 -7.74 -3.72 -10.35
CA GLN A 228 -8.92 -4.50 -9.97
C GLN A 228 -8.75 -5.13 -8.58
N ARG A 229 -9.70 -4.92 -7.69
CA ARG A 229 -9.66 -5.35 -6.27
C ARG A 229 -10.57 -6.52 -5.94
N GLY A 230 -11.43 -6.92 -6.85
CA GLY A 230 -12.48 -7.90 -6.68
C GLY A 230 -13.56 -7.69 -7.72
N ASN A 231 -14.83 -7.95 -7.37
CA ASN A 231 -15.96 -7.76 -8.28
C ASN A 231 -16.27 -6.27 -8.58
N ALA A 232 -17.22 -6.03 -9.48
CA ALA A 232 -17.63 -4.69 -9.90
C ALA A 232 -18.08 -3.79 -8.73
N ALA A 233 -18.78 -4.34 -7.73
CA ALA A 233 -19.26 -3.59 -6.57
C ALA A 233 -18.09 -3.11 -5.68
N GLN A 234 -17.03 -3.91 -5.54
CA GLN A 234 -15.81 -3.54 -4.81
C GLN A 234 -14.94 -2.56 -5.59
N ASN A 235 -15.09 -2.47 -6.90
CA ASN A 235 -14.37 -1.53 -7.75
C ASN A 235 -15.12 -0.21 -7.99
N GLN A 236 -16.30 -0.03 -7.41
CA GLN A 236 -16.95 1.28 -7.36
C GLN A 236 -16.09 2.29 -6.59
N LEU A 237 -16.01 3.52 -7.08
CA LEU A 237 -15.18 4.58 -6.51
C LEU A 237 -13.68 4.22 -6.41
N ASN A 238 -13.21 3.21 -7.16
CA ASN A 238 -11.81 2.76 -7.12
C ASN A 238 -10.87 3.88 -7.56
N SER A 239 -10.08 4.37 -6.61
CA SER A 239 -9.22 5.54 -6.82
C SER A 239 -8.05 5.56 -5.84
N SER A 240 -7.00 6.26 -6.19
CA SER A 240 -5.99 6.74 -5.27
C SER A 240 -6.37 8.13 -4.73
N LEU A 241 -5.86 8.49 -3.57
CA LEU A 241 -5.88 9.82 -3.01
C LEU A 241 -4.50 10.44 -3.20
N VAL A 242 -4.46 11.61 -3.83
CA VAL A 242 -3.26 12.42 -3.99
C VAL A 242 -3.38 13.64 -3.09
N ILE A 243 -2.41 13.80 -2.19
CA ILE A 243 -2.30 14.93 -1.26
C ILE A 243 -1.05 15.71 -1.68
N GLU A 244 -1.21 16.94 -2.12
CA GLU A 244 -0.12 17.81 -2.59
C GLU A 244 0.02 19.03 -1.71
N ARG A 245 1.27 19.43 -1.46
CA ARG A 245 1.56 20.67 -0.76
C ARG A 245 1.18 21.85 -1.66
N ARG A 246 0.41 22.79 -1.12
CA ARG A 246 0.13 24.06 -1.81
C ARG A 246 1.40 24.90 -1.88
N ALA A 247 1.57 25.60 -3.00
CA ALA A 247 2.70 26.50 -3.23
C ALA A 247 2.66 27.73 -2.34
#